data_5e8fdb5d10658b431b590ccf3ffd6690
#
_entry.id   5e8fdb5d10658b431b590ccf3ffd6690
#
_cell.length_a   1.000
_cell.length_b   1.000
_cell.length_c   1.000
_cell.angle_alpha   90.00
_cell.angle_beta   90.00
_cell.angle_gamma   90.00
#
_symmetry.space_group_name_H-M   'P 1'
#
loop_
_entity.id
_entity.type
_entity.pdbx_description
1 polymer ?
#
loop_
_entity_poly.entity_id
_entity_poly.type
_entity_poly.pdbx_seq_one_letter_code
_entity_poly.pdbx_strand_id
1 'polypeptide(L)'
;MKRILVLLLVLLCPLALPFSPVQGAAEPPADDIREVPACPLCGMDRNKFDFSRVFIEYDDGSHFGGCSLHCAAIDMAVNIDKAPVKIWVADYNTKALIDAEKAFWVVGGKKMGVMTKRAKWAFRTKQEAEKFIQQFGGVSADFEEAAEAAYEDKYQDTRMIREKRQMKR
;
A
#
# COMPACT_ATOMS: atom_id res chain seq x y z
N MET A 1 6.14 4.08 -83.05
CA MET A 1 6.33 3.20 -81.91
C MET A 1 6.65 4.02 -80.69
N LYS A 2 5.64 4.35 -79.85
CA LYS A 2 5.75 5.20 -78.66
C LYS A 2 5.92 4.31 -77.45
N ARG A 3 7.02 4.38 -76.73
CA ARG A 3 7.29 3.70 -75.47
C ARG A 3 6.69 4.52 -74.33
N ILE A 4 5.67 3.96 -73.69
CA ILE A 4 5.05 4.54 -72.48
C ILE A 4 5.87 4.09 -71.27
N LEU A 5 6.54 5.04 -70.61
CA LEU A 5 7.27 4.81 -69.38
C LEU A 5 6.28 5.01 -68.23
N VAL A 6 5.88 3.91 -67.57
CA VAL A 6 5.04 3.92 -66.36
C VAL A 6 5.93 4.14 -65.15
N LEU A 7 5.87 5.31 -64.58
CA LEU A 7 6.51 5.62 -63.30
C LEU A 7 5.66 5.12 -62.15
N LEU A 8 6.11 4.05 -61.50
CA LEU A 8 5.52 3.53 -60.26
C LEU A 8 5.98 4.41 -59.10
N LEU A 9 5.09 5.28 -58.65
CA LEU A 9 5.29 6.10 -57.44
C LEU A 9 4.94 5.21 -56.22
N VAL A 10 5.98 4.66 -55.56
CA VAL A 10 5.81 3.94 -54.30
C VAL A 10 5.62 4.99 -53.22
N LEU A 11 4.38 5.11 -52.73
CA LEU A 11 4.02 5.98 -51.59
C LEU A 11 4.57 5.30 -50.29
N LEU A 12 5.73 5.75 -49.82
CA LEU A 12 6.20 5.40 -48.48
C LEU A 12 5.33 6.11 -47.43
N CYS A 13 4.33 5.41 -46.91
CA CYS A 13 3.57 5.90 -45.76
C CYS A 13 4.41 5.60 -44.50
N PRO A 14 4.88 6.61 -43.75
CA PRO A 14 5.54 6.35 -42.47
C PRO A 14 4.51 5.81 -41.47
N LEU A 15 4.64 4.55 -41.09
CA LEU A 15 3.89 3.93 -40.00
C LEU A 15 4.30 4.64 -38.70
N ALA A 16 3.59 5.70 -38.34
CA ALA A 16 3.71 6.35 -37.04
C ALA A 16 3.13 5.38 -35.98
N LEU A 17 3.98 4.59 -35.34
CA LEU A 17 3.60 3.83 -34.17
C LEU A 17 3.15 4.80 -33.06
N PRO A 18 1.97 4.60 -32.44
CA PRO A 18 1.60 5.45 -31.32
C PRO A 18 2.60 5.21 -30.18
N PHE A 19 3.35 6.25 -29.86
CA PHE A 19 4.20 6.26 -28.67
C PHE A 19 3.26 6.36 -27.46
N SER A 20 2.92 5.21 -26.84
CA SER A 20 2.23 5.20 -25.57
C SER A 20 3.15 5.84 -24.53
N PRO A 21 2.73 6.91 -23.84
CA PRO A 21 3.54 7.46 -22.76
C PRO A 21 3.73 6.36 -21.72
N VAL A 22 4.99 6.04 -21.41
CA VAL A 22 5.33 5.25 -20.23
C VAL A 22 4.74 5.99 -19.04
N GLN A 23 3.70 5.43 -18.42
CA GLN A 23 3.15 5.96 -17.18
C GLN A 23 4.29 6.04 -16.19
N GLY A 24 4.72 7.27 -15.86
CA GLY A 24 5.71 7.52 -14.84
C GLY A 24 5.28 6.84 -13.55
N ALA A 25 6.22 6.29 -12.79
CA ALA A 25 5.91 5.72 -11.48
C ALA A 25 5.15 6.77 -10.66
N ALA A 26 3.98 6.41 -10.12
CA ALA A 26 3.22 7.30 -9.26
C ALA A 26 4.12 7.77 -8.11
N GLU A 27 4.09 9.07 -7.83
CA GLU A 27 4.81 9.65 -6.70
C GLU A 27 3.92 9.62 -5.46
N PRO A 28 4.49 9.40 -4.26
CA PRO A 28 3.70 9.43 -3.03
C PRO A 28 3.16 10.85 -2.79
N PRO A 29 1.97 10.98 -2.18
CA PRO A 29 1.41 12.29 -1.85
C PRO A 29 2.35 13.05 -0.92
N ALA A 30 2.60 14.32 -1.25
CA ALA A 30 3.60 15.15 -0.53
C ALA A 30 3.17 15.48 0.91
N ASP A 31 1.87 15.46 1.21
CA ASP A 31 1.34 15.95 2.48
C ASP A 31 0.13 15.13 2.99
N ASP A 32 0.27 13.82 2.92
CA ASP A 32 -0.77 12.85 3.28
C ASP A 32 -1.30 13.00 4.73
N ILE A 33 -0.44 13.48 5.65
CA ILE A 33 -0.84 13.72 7.04
C ILE A 33 -1.69 14.98 7.16
N ARG A 34 -1.40 16.03 6.40
CA ARG A 34 -2.22 17.24 6.42
C ARG A 34 -3.59 17.02 5.80
N GLU A 35 -3.65 16.22 4.74
CA GLU A 35 -4.91 15.85 4.10
C GLU A 35 -5.79 14.98 5.01
N VAL A 36 -5.19 14.01 5.68
CA VAL A 36 -5.88 13.11 6.62
C VAL A 36 -5.11 13.04 7.93
N PRO A 37 -5.29 14.00 8.86
CA PRO A 37 -4.50 14.08 10.09
C PRO A 37 -4.79 12.96 11.10
N ALA A 38 -5.98 12.40 11.07
CA ALA A 38 -6.40 11.30 11.94
C ALA A 38 -6.98 10.14 11.13
N CYS A 39 -6.71 8.91 11.56
CA CYS A 39 -7.27 7.71 10.93
C CYS A 39 -8.81 7.71 11.03
N PRO A 40 -9.56 7.68 9.91
CA PRO A 40 -11.03 7.74 9.94
C PRO A 40 -11.70 6.59 10.68
N LEU A 41 -11.05 5.42 10.77
CA LEU A 41 -11.62 4.23 11.40
C LEU A 41 -11.41 4.19 12.91
N CYS A 42 -10.27 4.68 13.42
CA CYS A 42 -9.93 4.52 14.84
C CYS A 42 -9.59 5.82 15.56
N GLY A 43 -9.53 6.95 14.85
CA GLY A 43 -9.23 8.28 15.43
C GLY A 43 -7.77 8.51 15.80
N MET A 44 -6.86 7.56 15.54
CA MET A 44 -5.44 7.75 15.86
C MET A 44 -4.81 8.87 15.03
N ASP A 45 -4.05 9.73 15.70
CA ASP A 45 -3.25 10.79 15.11
C ASP A 45 -2.16 10.20 14.22
N ARG A 46 -2.21 10.46 12.92
CA ARG A 46 -1.28 9.92 11.93
C ARG A 46 0.09 10.56 11.99
N ASN A 47 0.21 11.76 12.54
CA ASN A 47 1.51 12.38 12.79
C ASN A 47 2.25 11.68 13.96
N LYS A 48 1.51 11.28 15.01
CA LYS A 48 2.07 10.51 16.13
C LYS A 48 2.48 9.10 15.72
N PHE A 49 1.77 8.49 14.77
CA PHE A 49 2.00 7.15 14.24
C PHE A 49 2.54 7.20 12.81
N ASP A 50 3.38 8.18 12.52
CA ASP A 50 3.95 8.43 11.20
C ASP A 50 4.76 7.27 10.63
N PHE A 51 5.34 6.45 11.50
CA PHE A 51 6.18 5.29 11.18
C PHE A 51 5.43 4.03 10.74
N SER A 52 4.10 4.05 10.75
CA SER A 52 3.26 2.89 10.36
C SER A 52 2.08 3.30 9.48
N ARG A 53 1.93 4.60 9.19
CA ARG A 53 0.80 5.12 8.45
C ARG A 53 0.73 4.55 7.04
N VAL A 54 -0.49 4.44 6.55
CA VAL A 54 -0.80 3.98 5.19
C VAL A 54 -1.63 5.05 4.49
N PHE A 55 -1.45 5.17 3.17
CA PHE A 55 -2.30 5.99 2.31
C PHE A 55 -2.70 5.17 1.09
N ILE A 56 -3.99 5.10 0.80
CA ILE A 56 -4.55 4.34 -0.33
C ILE A 56 -5.20 5.33 -1.29
N GLU A 57 -4.89 5.20 -2.57
CA GLU A 57 -5.56 5.88 -3.67
C GLU A 57 -6.44 4.87 -4.39
N TYR A 58 -7.71 5.21 -4.61
CA TYR A 58 -8.70 4.38 -5.27
C TYR A 58 -8.96 4.82 -6.72
N ASP A 59 -9.52 3.92 -7.52
CA ASP A 59 -9.84 4.13 -8.94
C ASP A 59 -10.93 5.20 -9.18
N ASP A 60 -11.76 5.47 -8.17
CA ASP A 60 -12.75 6.55 -8.20
C ASP A 60 -12.17 7.93 -7.84
N GLY A 61 -10.87 8.03 -7.61
CA GLY A 61 -10.15 9.24 -7.19
C GLY A 61 -10.28 9.56 -5.70
N SER A 62 -11.00 8.75 -4.92
CA SER A 62 -11.01 8.88 -3.47
C SER A 62 -9.74 8.33 -2.83
N HIS A 63 -9.48 8.69 -1.58
CA HIS A 63 -8.32 8.20 -0.85
C HIS A 63 -8.66 7.87 0.61
N PHE A 64 -7.82 7.04 1.22
CA PHE A 64 -7.90 6.69 2.63
C PHE A 64 -6.54 6.86 3.31
N GLY A 65 -6.51 7.57 4.44
CA GLY A 65 -5.32 7.71 5.29
C GLY A 65 -5.47 6.93 6.60
N GLY A 66 -4.83 5.77 6.70
CA GLY A 66 -4.83 4.92 7.90
C GLY A 66 -3.61 5.14 8.80
N CYS A 67 -3.73 4.78 10.09
CA CYS A 67 -2.61 4.79 11.02
C CYS A 67 -1.70 3.56 10.89
N SER A 68 -2.18 2.49 10.25
CA SER A 68 -1.44 1.24 10.03
C SER A 68 -2.11 0.36 8.98
N LEU A 69 -1.42 -0.67 8.53
CA LEU A 69 -1.95 -1.69 7.62
C LEU A 69 -3.20 -2.39 8.19
N HIS A 70 -3.33 -2.50 9.51
CA HIS A 70 -4.54 -3.06 10.14
C HIS A 70 -5.80 -2.25 9.77
N CYS A 71 -5.75 -0.92 9.86
CA CYS A 71 -6.86 -0.06 9.46
C CYS A 71 -7.04 -0.01 7.94
N ALA A 72 -5.96 -0.04 7.17
CA ALA A 72 -6.01 -0.11 5.72
C ALA A 72 -6.72 -1.39 5.22
N ALA A 73 -6.43 -2.55 5.81
CA ALA A 73 -7.12 -3.79 5.50
C ALA A 73 -8.63 -3.74 5.78
N ILE A 74 -9.03 -3.06 6.86
CA ILE A 74 -10.47 -2.84 7.14
C ILE A 74 -11.10 -1.94 6.09
N ASP A 75 -10.43 -0.87 5.70
CA ASP A 75 -10.93 0.07 4.70
C ASP A 75 -11.12 -0.62 3.35
N MET A 76 -10.13 -1.38 2.88
CA MET A 76 -10.25 -2.17 1.65
C MET A 76 -11.36 -3.22 1.72
N ALA A 77 -11.60 -3.83 2.88
CA ALA A 77 -12.65 -4.83 3.05
C ALA A 77 -14.06 -4.27 3.05
N VAL A 78 -14.25 -3.00 3.37
CA VAL A 78 -15.58 -2.36 3.38
C VAL A 78 -15.88 -1.56 2.11
N ASN A 79 -14.86 -1.23 1.32
CA ASN A 79 -14.97 -0.53 0.04
C ASN A 79 -14.83 -1.51 -1.13
N ILE A 80 -15.66 -2.55 -1.16
CA ILE A 80 -15.60 -3.64 -2.16
C ILE A 80 -15.96 -3.22 -3.58
N ASP A 81 -16.51 -2.03 -3.74
CA ASP A 81 -16.90 -1.40 -5.01
C ASP A 81 -15.78 -0.54 -5.60
N LYS A 82 -14.66 -0.40 -4.92
CA LYS A 82 -13.48 0.37 -5.35
C LYS A 82 -12.25 -0.50 -5.45
N ALA A 83 -11.39 -0.20 -6.42
CA ALA A 83 -10.10 -0.86 -6.56
C ALA A 83 -8.97 0.07 -6.06
N PRO A 84 -8.09 -0.37 -5.15
CA PRO A 84 -6.90 0.39 -4.82
C PRO A 84 -5.96 0.42 -6.02
N VAL A 85 -5.68 1.61 -6.56
CA VAL A 85 -4.73 1.81 -7.66
C VAL A 85 -3.32 2.01 -7.15
N LYS A 86 -3.19 2.50 -5.90
CA LYS A 86 -1.90 2.65 -5.24
C LYS A 86 -2.03 2.57 -3.73
N ILE A 87 -1.11 1.84 -3.12
CA ILE A 87 -1.01 1.72 -1.66
C ILE A 87 0.38 2.18 -1.25
N TRP A 88 0.41 3.24 -0.45
CA TRP A 88 1.62 3.79 0.14
C TRP A 88 1.70 3.40 1.60
N VAL A 89 2.91 3.11 2.09
CA VAL A 89 3.16 2.84 3.51
C VAL A 89 4.38 3.61 3.97
N ALA A 90 4.40 4.05 5.21
CA ALA A 90 5.58 4.67 5.79
C ALA A 90 6.72 3.64 5.94
N ASP A 91 7.88 3.98 5.41
CA ASP A 91 9.12 3.33 5.81
C ASP A 91 9.36 3.54 7.30
N TYR A 92 9.58 2.46 8.04
CA TYR A 92 9.69 2.51 9.50
C TYR A 92 10.80 3.44 9.99
N ASN A 93 11.92 3.51 9.28
CA ASN A 93 13.08 4.30 9.69
C ASN A 93 12.95 5.77 9.31
N THR A 94 12.63 6.05 8.05
CA THR A 94 12.64 7.41 7.47
C THR A 94 11.31 8.12 7.56
N LYS A 95 10.21 7.41 7.81
CA LYS A 95 8.82 7.91 7.78
C LYS A 95 8.34 8.36 6.40
N ALA A 96 9.19 8.29 5.39
CA ALA A 96 8.80 8.58 4.02
C ALA A 96 7.82 7.53 3.51
N LEU A 97 6.82 7.93 2.74
CA LEU A 97 5.95 7.00 2.06
C LEU A 97 6.73 6.24 0.98
N ILE A 98 6.54 4.95 0.93
CA ILE A 98 7.07 4.02 -0.07
C ILE A 98 5.94 3.17 -0.63
N ASP A 99 6.15 2.60 -1.79
CA ASP A 99 5.23 1.65 -2.41
C ASP A 99 5.06 0.42 -1.51
N ALA A 100 3.85 0.18 -1.01
CA ALA A 100 3.56 -0.90 -0.07
C ALA A 100 3.80 -2.29 -0.67
N GLU A 101 3.52 -2.47 -1.98
CA GLU A 101 3.69 -3.74 -2.69
C GLU A 101 5.16 -4.08 -2.96
N LYS A 102 6.04 -3.05 -2.95
CA LYS A 102 7.48 -3.21 -3.16
C LYS A 102 8.28 -3.14 -1.86
N ALA A 103 7.63 -2.82 -0.76
CA ALA A 103 8.27 -2.74 0.55
C ALA A 103 8.67 -4.13 1.07
N PHE A 104 9.71 -4.16 1.89
CA PHE A 104 10.08 -5.33 2.69
C PHE A 104 9.35 -5.26 4.02
N TRP A 105 8.47 -6.21 4.27
CA TRP A 105 7.67 -6.24 5.47
C TRP A 105 8.26 -7.11 6.56
N VAL A 106 7.97 -6.74 7.80
CA VAL A 106 8.24 -7.56 8.99
C VAL A 106 6.96 -7.69 9.79
N VAL A 107 6.51 -8.92 10.00
CA VAL A 107 5.29 -9.24 10.74
C VAL A 107 5.67 -9.78 12.12
N GLY A 108 5.05 -9.23 13.17
CA GLY A 108 5.27 -9.65 14.55
C GLY A 108 6.49 -9.02 15.21
N GLY A 109 7.15 -9.80 16.09
CA GLY A 109 8.27 -9.34 16.90
C GLY A 109 7.86 -8.74 18.24
N LYS A 110 8.85 -8.21 18.98
CA LYS A 110 8.68 -7.68 20.35
C LYS A 110 8.10 -6.27 20.39
N LYS A 111 8.16 -5.53 19.29
CA LYS A 111 7.58 -4.18 19.21
C LYS A 111 6.07 -4.29 19.05
N MET A 112 5.36 -3.56 19.90
CA MET A 112 3.91 -3.48 19.84
C MET A 112 3.46 -2.80 18.55
N GLY A 113 2.54 -3.41 17.82
CA GLY A 113 1.96 -2.85 16.61
C GLY A 113 1.00 -1.69 16.89
N VAL A 114 0.69 -0.94 15.85
CA VAL A 114 -0.33 0.10 15.88
C VAL A 114 -1.68 -0.54 15.55
N MET A 115 -2.64 -0.44 16.45
CA MET A 115 -3.97 -1.08 16.39
C MET A 115 -3.98 -2.63 16.38
N THR A 116 -2.85 -3.29 16.56
CA THR A 116 -2.74 -4.73 16.57
C THR A 116 -1.62 -5.18 17.50
N LYS A 117 -1.73 -6.38 18.09
CA LYS A 117 -0.64 -6.98 18.87
C LYS A 117 0.48 -7.46 17.96
N ARG A 118 0.14 -8.04 16.80
CA ARG A 118 1.08 -8.51 15.79
C ARG A 118 1.41 -7.35 14.84
N ALA A 119 2.53 -6.68 15.11
CA ALA A 119 2.97 -5.53 14.33
C ALA A 119 3.21 -5.87 12.86
N LYS A 120 3.05 -4.90 11.96
CA LYS A 120 3.45 -4.94 10.56
C LYS A 120 4.25 -3.68 10.27
N TRP A 121 5.53 -3.87 9.97
CA TRP A 121 6.48 -2.79 9.72
C TRP A 121 7.01 -2.88 8.30
N ALA A 122 7.01 -1.78 7.58
CA ALA A 122 7.53 -1.72 6.23
C ALA A 122 8.89 -1.04 6.19
N PHE A 123 9.75 -1.51 5.31
CA PHE A 123 11.10 -1.01 5.11
C PHE A 123 11.37 -0.84 3.62
N ARG A 124 12.14 0.18 3.29
CA ARG A 124 12.56 0.45 1.90
C ARG A 124 13.51 -0.62 1.38
N THR A 125 14.34 -1.19 2.24
CA THR A 125 15.37 -2.16 1.85
C THR A 125 15.28 -3.43 2.69
N LYS A 126 15.63 -4.56 2.07
CA LYS A 126 15.73 -5.86 2.74
C LYS A 126 16.71 -5.84 3.92
N GLN A 127 17.83 -5.13 3.77
CA GLN A 127 18.84 -5.04 4.81
C GLN A 127 18.30 -4.34 6.08
N GLU A 128 17.44 -3.34 5.94
CA GLU A 128 16.80 -2.66 7.09
C GLU A 128 15.80 -3.57 7.77
N ALA A 129 14.99 -4.31 7.01
CA ALA A 129 14.08 -5.31 7.55
C ALA A 129 14.83 -6.41 8.33
N GLU A 130 15.92 -6.93 7.77
CA GLU A 130 16.76 -7.94 8.43
C GLU A 130 17.40 -7.43 9.73
N LYS A 131 17.91 -6.19 9.75
CA LYS A 131 18.43 -5.55 10.97
C LYS A 131 17.34 -5.40 12.03
N PHE A 132 16.14 -5.02 11.62
CA PHE A 132 15.00 -4.93 12.53
C PHE A 132 14.64 -6.30 13.13
N ILE A 133 14.60 -7.35 12.31
CA ILE A 133 14.33 -8.72 12.77
C ILE A 133 15.39 -9.18 13.77
N GLN A 134 16.66 -8.92 13.51
CA GLN A 134 17.75 -9.26 14.45
C GLN A 134 17.59 -8.60 15.82
N GLN A 135 17.10 -7.36 15.86
CA GLN A 135 16.94 -6.59 17.08
C GLN A 135 15.63 -6.88 17.83
N PHE A 136 14.54 -7.00 17.09
CA PHE A 136 13.19 -7.05 17.66
C PHE A 136 12.45 -8.35 17.40
N GLY A 137 13.00 -9.25 16.60
CA GLY A 137 12.30 -10.45 16.13
C GLY A 137 11.27 -10.11 15.06
N GLY A 138 10.39 -11.06 14.81
CA GLY A 138 9.43 -11.03 13.72
C GLY A 138 9.86 -11.91 12.55
N VAL A 139 9.02 -12.00 11.54
CA VAL A 139 9.28 -12.74 10.29
C VAL A 139 9.24 -11.80 9.11
N SER A 140 10.15 -12.04 8.15
CA SER A 140 10.11 -11.36 6.87
C SER A 140 8.85 -11.75 6.11
N ALA A 141 8.25 -10.79 5.44
CA ALA A 141 7.03 -10.95 4.67
C ALA A 141 7.07 -10.06 3.43
N ASP A 142 6.24 -10.37 2.46
CA ASP A 142 5.86 -9.46 1.40
C ASP A 142 4.57 -8.69 1.76
N PHE A 143 4.04 -7.91 0.81
CA PHE A 143 2.82 -7.14 1.04
C PHE A 143 1.61 -8.04 1.25
N GLU A 144 1.47 -9.10 0.45
CA GLU A 144 0.33 -10.02 0.52
C GLU A 144 0.29 -10.76 1.87
N GLU A 145 1.43 -11.28 2.32
CA GLU A 145 1.55 -11.93 3.62
C GLU A 145 1.27 -10.96 4.78
N ALA A 146 1.70 -9.70 4.67
CA ALA A 146 1.42 -8.67 5.66
C ALA A 146 -0.06 -8.26 5.68
N ALA A 147 -0.71 -8.19 4.52
CA ALA A 147 -2.14 -7.91 4.38
C ALA A 147 -2.98 -9.08 4.91
N GLU A 148 -2.67 -10.31 4.54
CA GLU A 148 -3.31 -11.51 5.08
C GLU A 148 -3.24 -11.52 6.62
N ALA A 149 -2.04 -11.26 7.18
CA ALA A 149 -1.86 -11.14 8.62
C ALA A 149 -2.73 -10.02 9.24
N ALA A 150 -3.00 -8.93 8.51
CA ALA A 150 -3.88 -7.87 9.01
C ALA A 150 -5.36 -8.31 9.04
N TYR A 151 -5.83 -9.02 8.02
CA TYR A 151 -7.19 -9.59 8.00
C TYR A 151 -7.40 -10.65 9.08
N GLU A 152 -6.42 -11.53 9.27
CA GLU A 152 -6.46 -12.53 10.33
C GLU A 152 -6.53 -11.89 11.72
N ASP A 153 -5.72 -10.87 11.99
CA ASP A 153 -5.76 -10.13 13.26
C ASP A 153 -7.14 -9.48 13.47
N LYS A 154 -7.75 -8.92 12.42
CA LYS A 154 -9.10 -8.36 12.51
C LYS A 154 -10.14 -9.42 12.87
N TYR A 155 -10.03 -10.61 12.31
CA TYR A 155 -10.90 -11.72 12.66
C TYR A 155 -10.73 -12.14 14.14
N GLN A 156 -9.49 -12.23 14.62
CA GLN A 156 -9.21 -12.57 16.02
C GLN A 156 -9.73 -11.50 16.99
N ASP A 157 -9.56 -10.22 16.65
CA ASP A 157 -10.12 -9.12 17.44
C ASP A 157 -11.66 -9.19 17.54
N THR A 158 -12.31 -9.52 16.44
CA THR A 158 -13.77 -9.68 16.40
C THR A 158 -14.21 -10.84 17.29
N ARG A 159 -13.50 -11.97 17.25
CA ARG A 159 -13.77 -13.11 18.15
C ARG A 159 -13.63 -12.70 19.61
N MET A 160 -12.52 -12.10 19.98
CA MET A 160 -12.24 -11.65 21.36
C MET A 160 -13.31 -10.69 21.87
N ILE A 161 -13.78 -9.75 21.05
CA ILE A 161 -14.84 -8.81 21.41
C ILE A 161 -16.16 -9.57 21.70
N ARG A 162 -16.51 -10.54 20.84
CA ARG A 162 -17.74 -11.34 21.02
C ARG A 162 -17.68 -12.18 22.30
N GLU A 163 -16.57 -12.85 22.56
CA GLU A 163 -16.35 -13.65 23.77
C GLU A 163 -16.46 -12.79 25.03
N LYS A 164 -15.81 -11.63 25.07
CA LYS A 164 -15.92 -10.68 26.19
C LYS A 164 -17.35 -10.18 26.43
N ARG A 165 -18.14 -10.00 25.36
CA ARG A 165 -19.57 -9.61 25.51
C ARG A 165 -20.43 -10.73 26.07
N GLN A 166 -20.12 -11.99 25.70
CA GLN A 166 -20.83 -13.15 26.25
C GLN A 166 -20.56 -13.34 27.74
N MET A 167 -19.32 -13.14 28.19
CA MET A 167 -18.94 -13.25 29.61
C MET A 167 -19.55 -12.15 30.50
N LYS A 168 -20.06 -11.06 29.94
CA LYS A 168 -20.69 -9.95 30.67
C LYS A 168 -22.21 -10.06 30.77
N ARG A 169 -22.81 -11.07 30.14
CA ARG A 169 -24.28 -11.36 30.21
C ARG A 169 -24.56 -12.42 31.21
#